data_69698b21d2eca5fb77f35aa0cd95a6a6
#
_entry.id   69698b21d2eca5fb77f35aa0cd95a6a6
#
_cell.length_a   1.000
_cell.length_b   1.000
_cell.length_c   1.000
_cell.angle_alpha   90.00
_cell.angle_beta   90.00
_cell.angle_gamma   90.00
#
_symmetry.space_group_name_H-M   'P 1'
#
loop_
_entity.id
_entity.type
_entity.pdbx_description
1 polymer ?
#
loop_
_entity_poly.entity_id
_entity_poly.type
_entity_poly.pdbx_seq_one_letter_code
_entity_poly.pdbx_strand_id
1 'polypeptide(L)'
;PDFNSHLKKKIILKVSDFRSAMIQGNFLAKKGLWVSEYRIESGLNCGGHAFATDGFLLGPILQEFKEKKEQLIQSAHELLVKALNQKEMFTPEKPMELKITAQGGVGTAEEHEFLLEQYNLDAIGWGSPFLLVPEATSMDNETRTLLANAKEDDFYLSNISPLGVPFNSVRGTSNEFWKQKRIDENNAGSSCPKRLLALSKEHDEKGLCMASKKYQDIKLEELEAIKNEISETEFEKSKAKITEKACLCVGLVNAAYIENDIKIKGQQQGIVICPGPNLAYFDKEISLANMVKHIYGNMNVMTDANRPNVLVKELKMYVAYLRNEISDFSTEISAGQIKKWNSFKNNLTEGIKYYQDLFSNTEFFKEERAKIQKQIEQYQLELNEIEIPTLVLA
;
A
#
# COMPACT_ATOMS: atom_id res chain seq x y z
N PRO A 1 -3.08 34.42 -5.81
CA PRO A 1 -3.64 33.97 -7.09
C PRO A 1 -5.11 33.70 -6.89
N ASP A 2 -5.93 34.29 -7.76
CA ASP A 2 -7.36 34.18 -7.69
C ASP A 2 -7.79 32.73 -7.87
N PHE A 3 -8.75 32.32 -7.05
CA PHE A 3 -9.34 31.01 -7.11
C PHE A 3 -10.30 30.97 -8.31
N ASN A 4 -9.94 30.29 -9.38
CA ASN A 4 -10.75 30.23 -10.59
C ASN A 4 -10.77 28.79 -11.16
N SER A 5 -11.68 28.53 -12.11
CA SER A 5 -11.85 27.23 -12.76
C SER A 5 -10.63 26.76 -13.58
N HIS A 6 -9.64 27.63 -13.80
CA HIS A 6 -8.44 27.36 -14.59
C HIS A 6 -7.20 27.12 -13.72
N LEU A 7 -7.36 26.48 -12.55
CA LEU A 7 -6.24 26.12 -11.70
C LEU A 7 -5.23 25.25 -12.47
N LYS A 8 -4.01 25.72 -12.60
CA LYS A 8 -2.92 25.00 -13.30
C LYS A 8 -2.48 23.73 -12.56
N LYS A 9 -2.65 23.71 -11.22
CA LYS A 9 -2.30 22.57 -10.38
C LYS A 9 -3.51 22.17 -9.53
N LYS A 10 -3.78 20.88 -9.49
CA LYS A 10 -4.87 20.28 -8.71
C LYS A 10 -4.25 19.49 -7.56
N ILE A 11 -4.91 19.49 -6.40
CA ILE A 11 -4.51 18.66 -5.27
C ILE A 11 -5.23 17.33 -5.39
N ILE A 12 -4.43 16.26 -5.46
CA ILE A 12 -4.91 14.88 -5.36
C ILE A 12 -4.53 14.39 -3.96
N LEU A 13 -5.51 13.91 -3.21
CA LEU A 13 -5.31 13.37 -1.89
C LEU A 13 -5.51 11.85 -1.91
N LYS A 14 -4.43 11.11 -1.67
CA LYS A 14 -4.51 9.65 -1.53
C LYS A 14 -5.01 9.31 -0.13
N VAL A 15 -6.04 8.49 -0.05
CA VAL A 15 -6.71 8.10 1.20
C VAL A 15 -7.05 6.61 1.20
N SER A 16 -7.16 6.04 2.39
CA SER A 16 -7.54 4.63 2.60
C SER A 16 -9.00 4.45 3.01
N ASP A 17 -9.66 5.51 3.50
CA ASP A 17 -11.02 5.45 4.02
C ASP A 17 -11.70 6.83 4.00
N PHE A 18 -13.02 6.86 4.16
CA PHE A 18 -13.83 8.06 4.12
C PHE A 18 -13.52 9.04 5.27
N ARG A 19 -13.28 8.52 6.46
CA ARG A 19 -12.94 9.36 7.63
C ARG A 19 -11.63 10.11 7.42
N SER A 20 -10.61 9.43 6.89
CA SER A 20 -9.33 10.04 6.53
C SER A 20 -9.50 11.13 5.46
N ALA A 21 -10.35 10.89 4.45
CA ALA A 21 -10.68 11.88 3.43
C ALA A 21 -11.32 13.13 4.04
N MET A 22 -12.32 12.97 4.91
CA MET A 22 -13.00 14.08 5.60
C MET A 22 -12.02 14.89 6.46
N ILE A 23 -11.21 14.24 7.28
CA ILE A 23 -10.26 14.93 8.19
C ILE A 23 -9.24 15.74 7.38
N GLN A 24 -8.59 15.10 6.41
CA GLN A 24 -7.52 15.72 5.62
C GLN A 24 -8.06 16.78 4.66
N GLY A 25 -9.17 16.50 3.99
CA GLY A 25 -9.84 17.45 3.09
C GLY A 25 -10.30 18.70 3.82
N ASN A 26 -10.95 18.54 4.97
CA ASN A 26 -11.38 19.65 5.81
C ASN A 26 -10.20 20.45 6.38
N PHE A 27 -9.09 19.80 6.70
CA PHE A 27 -7.87 20.49 7.11
C PHE A 27 -7.33 21.39 5.99
N LEU A 28 -7.27 20.89 4.76
CA LEU A 28 -6.81 21.66 3.60
C LEU A 28 -7.80 22.80 3.28
N ALA A 29 -9.10 22.55 3.33
CA ALA A 29 -10.14 23.55 3.11
C ALA A 29 -10.02 24.72 4.11
N LYS A 30 -9.76 24.47 5.38
CA LYS A 30 -9.48 25.49 6.41
C LYS A 30 -8.22 26.32 6.10
N LYS A 31 -7.32 25.84 5.25
CA LYS A 31 -6.15 26.58 4.77
C LYS A 31 -6.44 27.39 3.48
N GLY A 32 -7.64 27.29 2.93
CA GLY A 32 -8.04 27.90 1.67
C GLY A 32 -7.65 27.08 0.44
N LEU A 33 -7.52 25.76 0.58
CA LEU A 33 -7.11 24.84 -0.48
C LEU A 33 -8.25 23.86 -0.79
N TRP A 34 -8.51 23.62 -2.08
CA TRP A 34 -9.49 22.65 -2.55
C TRP A 34 -8.82 21.35 -2.97
N VAL A 35 -9.32 20.22 -2.47
CA VAL A 35 -8.94 18.89 -2.96
C VAL A 35 -9.78 18.61 -4.21
N SER A 36 -9.13 18.43 -5.35
CA SER A 36 -9.80 18.20 -6.64
C SER A 36 -10.07 16.73 -6.91
N GLU A 37 -9.34 15.82 -6.22
CA GLU A 37 -9.50 14.39 -6.38
C GLU A 37 -9.15 13.68 -5.07
N TYR A 38 -10.03 12.77 -4.63
CA TYR A 38 -9.67 11.75 -3.64
C TYR A 38 -9.39 10.45 -4.36
N ARG A 39 -8.17 9.97 -4.19
CA ARG A 39 -7.71 8.68 -4.73
C ARG A 39 -7.72 7.64 -3.64
N ILE A 40 -8.67 6.72 -3.73
CA ILE A 40 -8.87 5.64 -2.77
C ILE A 40 -7.96 4.48 -3.17
N GLU A 41 -7.17 4.00 -2.22
CA GLU A 41 -6.21 2.94 -2.47
C GLU A 41 -6.53 1.72 -1.61
N SER A 42 -6.53 0.53 -2.24
CA SER A 42 -6.56 -0.72 -1.48
C SER A 42 -5.42 -0.76 -0.48
N GLY A 43 -5.71 -1.06 0.77
CA GLY A 43 -4.74 -0.98 1.86
C GLY A 43 -3.55 -1.95 1.72
N LEU A 44 -3.78 -3.14 1.17
CA LEU A 44 -2.75 -4.18 1.01
C LEU A 44 -2.44 -4.51 -0.45
N ASN A 45 -3.37 -4.31 -1.38
CA ASN A 45 -3.23 -4.74 -2.78
C ASN A 45 -2.63 -3.66 -3.70
N CYS A 46 -2.00 -2.65 -3.14
CA CYS A 46 -1.23 -1.63 -3.86
C CYS A 46 0.27 -1.87 -3.73
N GLY A 47 1.06 -1.23 -4.58
CA GLY A 47 2.52 -1.15 -4.39
C GLY A 47 2.92 -0.15 -3.31
N GLY A 48 4.13 -0.27 -2.78
CA GLY A 48 4.68 0.62 -1.76
C GLY A 48 4.25 0.29 -0.34
N HIS A 49 4.09 1.33 0.48
CA HIS A 49 3.65 1.16 1.87
C HIS A 49 2.20 0.66 1.94
N ALA A 50 1.97 -0.33 2.76
CA ALA A 50 0.68 -0.98 2.94
C ALA A 50 0.06 -0.58 4.28
N PHE A 51 -1.25 -0.31 4.26
CA PHE A 51 -2.02 0.08 5.43
C PHE A 51 -3.29 -0.77 5.50
N ALA A 52 -3.38 -1.65 6.45
CA ALA A 52 -4.49 -2.59 6.57
C ALA A 52 -5.83 -1.99 7.07
N THR A 53 -5.97 -0.67 7.11
CA THR A 53 -7.22 0.10 7.35
C THR A 53 -8.17 -0.49 8.40
N ASP A 54 -7.65 -0.95 9.53
CA ASP A 54 -8.44 -1.58 10.60
C ASP A 54 -9.37 -2.72 10.13
N GLY A 55 -9.04 -3.38 9.00
CA GLY A 55 -9.82 -4.47 8.43
C GLY A 55 -10.96 -4.06 7.49
N PHE A 56 -11.07 -2.78 7.14
CA PHE A 56 -12.04 -2.35 6.14
C PHE A 56 -11.57 -2.70 4.72
N LEU A 57 -12.42 -3.39 3.97
CA LEU A 57 -12.15 -3.80 2.59
C LEU A 57 -12.51 -2.69 1.59
N LEU A 58 -11.86 -2.69 0.44
CA LEU A 58 -12.01 -1.65 -0.59
C LEU A 58 -13.47 -1.46 -1.06
N GLY A 59 -14.21 -2.56 -1.29
CA GLY A 59 -15.59 -2.50 -1.76
C GLY A 59 -16.51 -1.69 -0.83
N PRO A 60 -16.62 -2.02 0.46
CA PRO A 60 -17.37 -1.22 1.44
C PRO A 60 -16.91 0.24 1.54
N ILE A 61 -15.60 0.48 1.47
CA ILE A 61 -15.04 1.84 1.47
C ILE A 61 -15.52 2.63 0.25
N LEU A 62 -15.43 2.06 -0.94
CA LEU A 62 -15.90 2.70 -2.18
C LEU A 62 -17.42 2.96 -2.14
N GLN A 63 -18.19 2.05 -1.56
CA GLN A 63 -19.64 2.24 -1.37
C GLN A 63 -19.92 3.43 -0.45
N GLU A 64 -19.19 3.58 0.64
CA GLU A 64 -19.33 4.73 1.54
C GLU A 64 -18.99 6.05 0.83
N PHE A 65 -17.97 6.10 -0.01
CA PHE A 65 -17.66 7.27 -0.82
C PHE A 65 -18.75 7.58 -1.82
N LYS A 66 -19.32 6.57 -2.50
CA LYS A 66 -20.46 6.75 -3.42
C LYS A 66 -21.66 7.38 -2.72
N GLU A 67 -22.03 6.86 -1.54
CA GLU A 67 -23.19 7.33 -0.78
C GLU A 67 -23.00 8.70 -0.15
N LYS A 68 -21.78 9.02 0.28
CA LYS A 68 -21.46 10.23 1.07
C LYS A 68 -20.66 11.28 0.30
N LYS A 69 -20.49 11.14 -1.03
CA LYS A 69 -19.72 12.09 -1.87
C LYS A 69 -20.16 13.53 -1.65
N GLU A 70 -21.48 13.76 -1.63
CA GLU A 70 -22.04 15.10 -1.45
C GLU A 70 -21.71 15.69 -0.07
N GLN A 71 -21.78 14.90 0.99
CA GLN A 71 -21.37 15.33 2.33
C GLN A 71 -19.91 15.79 2.36
N LEU A 72 -19.01 15.07 1.67
CA LEU A 72 -17.60 15.41 1.57
C LEU A 72 -17.41 16.77 0.86
N ILE A 73 -18.14 16.99 -0.24
CA ILE A 73 -18.11 18.22 -1.03
C ILE A 73 -18.60 19.42 -0.20
N GLN A 74 -19.76 19.29 0.43
CA GLN A 74 -20.38 20.39 1.17
C GLN A 74 -19.54 20.78 2.40
N SER A 75 -19.09 19.82 3.19
CA SER A 75 -18.24 20.07 4.36
C SER A 75 -16.94 20.81 3.99
N ALA A 76 -16.28 20.39 2.91
CA ALA A 76 -15.05 21.03 2.44
C ALA A 76 -15.34 22.44 1.88
N HIS A 77 -16.45 22.62 1.13
CA HIS A 77 -16.83 23.91 0.55
C HIS A 77 -17.11 24.97 1.62
N GLU A 78 -17.91 24.64 2.64
CA GLU A 78 -18.24 25.56 3.74
C GLU A 78 -16.96 26.05 4.47
N LEU A 79 -16.03 25.14 4.73
CA LEU A 79 -14.75 25.46 5.38
C LEU A 79 -13.84 26.30 4.47
N LEU A 80 -13.84 26.01 3.16
CA LEU A 80 -13.10 26.76 2.17
C LEU A 80 -13.60 28.20 2.06
N VAL A 81 -14.92 28.38 1.91
CA VAL A 81 -15.57 29.70 1.84
C VAL A 81 -15.22 30.54 3.06
N LYS A 82 -15.37 29.96 4.26
CA LYS A 82 -14.98 30.64 5.53
C LYS A 82 -13.52 31.06 5.53
N ALA A 83 -12.61 30.18 5.09
CA ALA A 83 -11.18 30.46 5.10
C ALA A 83 -10.78 31.53 4.08
N LEU A 84 -11.40 31.55 2.89
CA LEU A 84 -11.13 32.54 1.84
C LEU A 84 -11.68 33.91 2.23
N ASN A 85 -12.90 33.98 2.79
CA ASN A 85 -13.47 35.23 3.29
C ASN A 85 -12.59 35.87 4.38
N GLN A 86 -12.04 35.07 5.31
CA GLN A 86 -11.11 35.58 6.33
C GLN A 86 -9.80 36.13 5.77
N LYS A 87 -9.44 35.72 4.54
CA LYS A 87 -8.22 36.18 3.84
C LYS A 87 -8.52 37.27 2.82
N GLU A 88 -9.76 37.74 2.73
CA GLU A 88 -10.22 38.73 1.74
C GLU A 88 -9.91 38.28 0.28
N MET A 89 -10.00 36.96 0.03
CA MET A 89 -9.76 36.35 -1.28
C MET A 89 -11.07 36.07 -2.00
N PHE A 90 -11.00 35.95 -3.33
CA PHE A 90 -12.16 35.52 -4.12
C PHE A 90 -12.72 34.19 -3.59
N THR A 91 -14.01 34.15 -3.38
CA THR A 91 -14.74 33.00 -2.81
C THR A 91 -15.68 32.41 -3.86
N PRO A 92 -15.59 31.10 -4.16
CA PRO A 92 -16.48 30.45 -5.10
C PRO A 92 -17.90 30.34 -4.53
N GLU A 93 -18.90 30.70 -5.30
CA GLU A 93 -20.33 30.62 -4.91
C GLU A 93 -20.85 29.19 -4.83
N LYS A 94 -20.28 28.29 -5.62
CA LYS A 94 -20.65 26.86 -5.68
C LYS A 94 -19.42 25.99 -5.41
N PRO A 95 -19.62 24.77 -4.88
CA PRO A 95 -18.56 23.80 -4.79
C PRO A 95 -17.87 23.57 -6.14
N MET A 96 -16.57 23.39 -6.11
CA MET A 96 -15.83 23.02 -7.32
C MET A 96 -15.94 21.53 -7.58
N GLU A 97 -15.60 21.13 -8.81
CA GLU A 97 -15.56 19.72 -9.20
C GLU A 97 -14.68 18.90 -8.23
N LEU A 98 -15.20 17.74 -7.84
CA LEU A 98 -14.51 16.74 -7.04
C LEU A 98 -14.57 15.39 -7.75
N LYS A 99 -13.40 14.79 -7.98
CA LYS A 99 -13.28 13.44 -8.53
C LYS A 99 -13.03 12.44 -7.42
N ILE A 100 -13.62 11.25 -7.57
CA ILE A 100 -13.34 10.08 -6.75
C ILE A 100 -12.75 9.02 -7.67
N THR A 101 -11.54 8.59 -7.37
CA THR A 101 -10.82 7.56 -8.15
C THR A 101 -10.37 6.44 -7.25
N ALA A 102 -10.16 5.23 -7.79
CA ALA A 102 -9.65 4.10 -7.03
C ALA A 102 -8.43 3.49 -7.70
N GLN A 103 -7.57 2.84 -6.90
CA GLN A 103 -6.42 2.09 -7.39
C GLN A 103 -6.09 0.91 -6.47
N GLY A 104 -5.35 -0.06 -7.00
CA GLY A 104 -4.79 -1.18 -6.25
C GLY A 104 -5.36 -2.53 -6.67
N GLY A 105 -4.54 -3.31 -7.35
CA GLY A 105 -4.82 -4.70 -7.69
C GLY A 105 -5.69 -4.94 -8.91
N VAL A 106 -6.21 -3.91 -9.59
CA VAL A 106 -6.99 -4.06 -10.83
C VAL A 106 -6.12 -4.69 -11.91
N GLY A 107 -6.63 -5.73 -12.56
CA GLY A 107 -5.87 -6.51 -13.54
C GLY A 107 -6.64 -6.87 -14.81
N THR A 108 -7.95 -6.62 -14.88
CA THR A 108 -8.76 -6.90 -16.09
C THR A 108 -9.61 -5.70 -16.48
N ALA A 109 -10.01 -5.65 -17.75
CA ALA A 109 -10.93 -4.63 -18.23
C ALA A 109 -12.30 -4.75 -17.54
N GLU A 110 -12.79 -5.97 -17.29
CA GLU A 110 -14.05 -6.19 -16.59
C GLU A 110 -14.02 -5.65 -15.15
N GLU A 111 -12.91 -5.85 -14.42
CA GLU A 111 -12.72 -5.24 -13.10
C GLU A 111 -12.68 -3.70 -13.17
N HIS A 112 -12.04 -3.15 -14.21
CA HIS A 112 -11.99 -1.72 -14.44
C HIS A 112 -13.39 -1.13 -14.65
N GLU A 113 -14.17 -1.70 -15.56
CA GLU A 113 -15.55 -1.28 -15.86
C GLU A 113 -16.46 -1.47 -14.65
N PHE A 114 -16.39 -2.63 -14.00
CA PHE A 114 -17.15 -2.90 -12.78
C PHE A 114 -16.92 -1.84 -11.69
N LEU A 115 -15.67 -1.49 -11.41
CA LEU A 115 -15.38 -0.49 -10.37
C LEU A 115 -15.91 0.91 -10.76
N LEU A 116 -15.80 1.28 -12.03
CA LEU A 116 -16.35 2.55 -12.53
C LEU A 116 -17.86 2.61 -12.35
N GLU A 117 -18.59 1.59 -12.80
CA GLU A 117 -20.04 1.59 -12.82
C GLU A 117 -20.64 1.33 -11.44
N GLN A 118 -20.14 0.28 -10.74
CA GLN A 118 -20.66 -0.12 -9.43
C GLN A 118 -20.53 1.01 -8.40
N TYR A 119 -19.41 1.70 -8.39
CA TYR A 119 -19.10 2.72 -7.38
C TYR A 119 -19.17 4.16 -7.89
N ASN A 120 -19.61 4.36 -9.15
CA ASN A 120 -19.70 5.69 -9.78
C ASN A 120 -18.37 6.48 -9.66
N LEU A 121 -17.27 5.83 -10.02
CA LEU A 121 -15.93 6.42 -9.95
C LEU A 121 -15.60 7.21 -11.21
N ASP A 122 -14.79 8.24 -11.06
CA ASP A 122 -14.35 9.08 -12.17
C ASP A 122 -13.18 8.46 -12.97
N ALA A 123 -12.37 7.60 -12.34
CA ALA A 123 -11.28 6.85 -13.00
C ALA A 123 -10.73 5.74 -12.11
N ILE A 124 -10.03 4.79 -12.74
CA ILE A 124 -9.30 3.69 -12.09
C ILE A 124 -7.81 3.80 -12.41
N GLY A 125 -6.97 3.72 -11.36
CA GLY A 125 -5.52 3.77 -11.49
C GLY A 125 -4.92 2.37 -11.71
N TRP A 126 -4.06 2.28 -12.71
CA TRP A 126 -3.22 1.12 -12.99
C TRP A 126 -1.77 1.50 -12.73
N GLY A 127 -1.10 0.81 -11.82
CA GLY A 127 0.28 1.11 -11.41
C GLY A 127 1.25 -0.02 -11.70
N SER A 128 1.24 -1.07 -10.88
CA SER A 128 2.25 -2.14 -10.92
C SER A 128 2.44 -2.81 -12.28
N PRO A 129 1.42 -3.08 -13.11
CA PRO A 129 1.62 -3.65 -14.44
C PRO A 129 2.50 -2.81 -15.36
N PHE A 130 2.53 -1.48 -15.17
CA PHE A 130 3.39 -0.58 -15.95
C PHE A 130 4.88 -0.74 -15.65
N LEU A 131 5.26 -1.44 -14.57
CA LEU A 131 6.66 -1.82 -14.32
C LEU A 131 7.22 -2.76 -15.40
N LEU A 132 6.33 -3.46 -16.13
CA LEU A 132 6.66 -4.32 -17.26
C LEU A 132 6.44 -3.65 -18.63
N VAL A 133 6.24 -2.32 -18.65
CA VAL A 133 6.07 -1.53 -19.88
C VAL A 133 7.28 -0.60 -20.05
N PRO A 134 8.29 -0.99 -20.86
CA PRO A 134 9.54 -0.25 -20.99
C PRO A 134 9.37 1.19 -21.49
N GLU A 135 8.35 1.45 -22.33
CA GLU A 135 8.05 2.79 -22.82
C GLU A 135 7.48 3.73 -21.77
N ALA A 136 6.95 3.19 -20.67
CA ALA A 136 6.32 3.99 -19.61
C ALA A 136 7.16 4.08 -18.33
N THR A 137 8.08 3.12 -18.09
CA THR A 137 8.82 3.04 -16.83
C THR A 137 10.31 2.81 -17.10
N SER A 138 11.14 3.74 -16.62
CA SER A 138 12.60 3.61 -16.68
C SER A 138 13.06 2.61 -15.62
N MET A 139 13.45 1.41 -16.05
CA MET A 139 13.87 0.31 -15.21
C MET A 139 14.86 -0.56 -15.97
N ASP A 140 15.91 -1.02 -15.32
CA ASP A 140 16.90 -1.90 -15.92
C ASP A 140 16.33 -3.27 -16.30
N ASN A 141 16.97 -3.91 -17.30
CA ASN A 141 16.51 -5.16 -17.86
C ASN A 141 16.53 -6.34 -16.87
N GLU A 142 17.49 -6.36 -15.93
CA GLU A 142 17.55 -7.44 -14.93
C GLU A 142 16.36 -7.38 -14.00
N THR A 143 16.00 -6.18 -13.55
CA THR A 143 14.81 -5.96 -12.69
C THR A 143 13.52 -6.26 -13.45
N ARG A 144 13.39 -5.87 -14.74
CA ARG A 144 12.21 -6.24 -15.53
C ARG A 144 12.08 -7.75 -15.68
N THR A 145 13.20 -8.44 -15.96
CA THR A 145 13.24 -9.90 -16.07
C THR A 145 12.85 -10.57 -14.73
N LEU A 146 13.36 -10.09 -13.61
CA LEU A 146 12.97 -10.55 -12.28
C LEU A 146 11.45 -10.45 -12.10
N LEU A 147 10.87 -9.28 -12.38
CA LEU A 147 9.44 -9.03 -12.21
C LEU A 147 8.57 -9.88 -13.14
N ALA A 148 8.98 -10.09 -14.39
CA ALA A 148 8.26 -10.92 -15.34
C ALA A 148 8.24 -12.41 -14.97
N ASN A 149 9.25 -12.88 -14.24
CA ASN A 149 9.33 -14.26 -13.79
C ASN A 149 8.74 -14.50 -12.39
N ALA A 150 8.51 -13.43 -11.62
CA ALA A 150 8.02 -13.51 -10.24
C ALA A 150 6.58 -14.08 -10.17
N LYS A 151 6.34 -14.96 -9.20
CA LYS A 151 5.04 -15.59 -8.93
C LYS A 151 4.46 -15.06 -7.62
N GLU A 152 3.24 -15.47 -7.26
CA GLU A 152 2.57 -14.99 -6.04
C GLU A 152 3.44 -15.08 -4.79
N ASP A 153 4.17 -16.18 -4.62
CA ASP A 153 5.01 -16.43 -3.44
C ASP A 153 6.28 -15.57 -3.38
N ASP A 154 6.65 -14.94 -4.49
CA ASP A 154 7.78 -14.01 -4.54
C ASP A 154 7.39 -12.61 -4.04
N PHE A 155 6.09 -12.29 -4.04
CA PHE A 155 5.58 -11.02 -3.53
C PHE A 155 5.20 -11.18 -2.06
N TYR A 156 5.73 -10.30 -1.21
CA TYR A 156 5.49 -10.37 0.22
C TYR A 156 5.45 -9.00 0.88
N LEU A 157 4.77 -8.95 2.01
CA LEU A 157 4.71 -7.76 2.84
C LEU A 157 5.92 -7.77 3.78
N SER A 158 6.85 -6.87 3.55
CA SER A 158 8.11 -6.76 4.28
C SER A 158 8.08 -5.65 5.32
N ASN A 159 9.02 -5.69 6.26
CA ASN A 159 9.28 -4.62 7.21
C ASN A 159 10.52 -3.79 6.85
N ILE A 160 10.96 -3.79 5.60
CA ILE A 160 12.19 -3.10 5.17
C ILE A 160 12.11 -1.57 5.29
N SER A 161 10.91 -1.00 5.41
CA SER A 161 10.73 0.45 5.47
C SER A 161 11.33 1.05 6.75
N PRO A 162 12.16 2.11 6.62
CA PRO A 162 12.65 2.88 7.76
C PRO A 162 11.56 3.66 8.51
N LEU A 163 10.33 3.67 7.99
CA LEU A 163 9.18 4.32 8.63
C LEU A 163 8.45 3.39 9.61
N GLY A 164 8.85 2.12 9.70
CA GLY A 164 8.17 1.13 10.52
C GLY A 164 6.79 0.72 9.99
N VAL A 165 6.49 1.03 8.73
CA VAL A 165 5.24 0.69 8.04
C VAL A 165 5.50 -0.50 7.12
N PRO A 166 4.62 -1.52 7.08
CA PRO A 166 4.72 -2.64 6.14
C PRO A 166 4.86 -2.15 4.69
N PHE A 167 5.64 -2.88 3.91
CA PHE A 167 6.04 -2.45 2.58
C PHE A 167 6.00 -3.62 1.60
N ASN A 168 5.23 -3.48 0.52
CA ASN A 168 5.17 -4.50 -0.52
C ASN A 168 6.52 -4.64 -1.20
N SER A 169 7.00 -5.87 -1.32
CA SER A 169 8.32 -6.21 -1.83
C SER A 169 8.26 -7.44 -2.73
N VAL A 170 9.30 -7.65 -3.51
CA VAL A 170 9.51 -8.86 -4.31
C VAL A 170 10.86 -9.46 -3.95
N ARG A 171 10.94 -10.79 -3.88
CA ARG A 171 12.16 -11.53 -3.58
C ARG A 171 13.17 -11.46 -4.73
N GLY A 172 14.45 -11.67 -4.41
CA GLY A 172 15.52 -11.78 -5.40
C GLY A 172 16.08 -10.44 -5.89
N THR A 173 15.73 -9.32 -5.26
CA THR A 173 16.28 -8.02 -5.64
C THR A 173 17.76 -7.90 -5.26
N SER A 174 18.52 -7.11 -6.01
CA SER A 174 19.94 -6.87 -5.69
C SER A 174 20.12 -6.18 -4.32
N ASN A 175 19.11 -5.47 -3.80
CA ASN A 175 19.16 -4.92 -2.44
C ASN A 175 19.15 -6.03 -1.38
N GLU A 176 18.36 -7.09 -1.55
CA GLU A 176 18.35 -8.22 -0.61
C GLU A 176 19.73 -8.87 -0.54
N PHE A 177 20.35 -9.12 -1.71
CA PHE A 177 21.71 -9.68 -1.77
C PHE A 177 22.74 -8.79 -1.05
N TRP A 178 22.78 -7.50 -1.36
CA TRP A 178 23.75 -6.58 -0.76
C TRP A 178 23.49 -6.33 0.73
N LYS A 179 22.23 -6.33 1.14
CA LYS A 179 21.85 -6.25 2.56
C LYS A 179 22.34 -7.47 3.32
N GLN A 180 22.04 -8.68 2.83
CA GLN A 180 22.47 -9.92 3.47
C GLN A 180 24.00 -10.00 3.55
N LYS A 181 24.71 -9.69 2.46
CA LYS A 181 26.17 -9.65 2.47
C LYS A 181 26.74 -8.76 3.57
N ARG A 182 26.17 -7.54 3.75
CA ARG A 182 26.61 -6.65 4.84
C ARG A 182 26.33 -7.22 6.23
N ILE A 183 25.21 -7.90 6.42
CA ILE A 183 24.89 -8.57 7.69
C ILE A 183 25.90 -9.68 7.99
N ASP A 184 26.22 -10.51 7.01
CA ASP A 184 27.18 -11.62 7.14
C ASP A 184 28.61 -11.13 7.44
N GLU A 185 28.96 -9.95 6.92
CA GLU A 185 30.23 -9.27 7.17
C GLU A 185 30.24 -8.45 8.49
N ASN A 186 29.22 -8.58 9.35
CA ASN A 186 29.04 -7.76 10.57
C ASN A 186 29.08 -6.25 10.30
N ASN A 187 28.58 -5.82 9.16
CA ASN A 187 28.56 -4.44 8.68
C ASN A 187 27.16 -4.03 8.25
N ALA A 188 26.16 -4.37 9.06
CA ALA A 188 24.76 -4.11 8.79
C ALA A 188 24.47 -2.61 8.56
N GLY A 189 23.34 -2.32 7.92
CA GLY A 189 22.93 -0.98 7.57
C GLY A 189 23.59 -0.45 6.29
N SER A 190 23.30 0.78 5.95
CA SER A 190 23.78 1.42 4.73
C SER A 190 24.08 2.90 4.92
N SER A 191 24.84 3.50 4.00
CA SER A 191 24.98 4.96 3.98
C SER A 191 23.64 5.64 3.76
N CYS A 192 23.42 6.82 4.37
CA CYS A 192 22.19 7.59 4.22
C CYS A 192 22.47 8.93 3.50
N PRO A 193 22.74 8.94 2.17
CA PRO A 193 23.17 10.12 1.44
C PRO A 193 22.08 11.16 1.23
N LYS A 194 20.82 10.75 1.13
CA LYS A 194 19.66 11.62 0.88
C LYS A 194 19.00 12.14 2.14
N ARG A 195 19.04 11.40 3.24
CA ARG A 195 18.42 11.70 4.54
C ARG A 195 16.91 11.99 4.51
N LEU A 196 16.19 11.59 3.46
CA LEU A 196 14.75 11.87 3.30
C LEU A 196 13.87 11.15 4.35
N LEU A 197 14.31 9.97 4.83
CA LEU A 197 13.62 9.19 5.85
C LEU A 197 14.41 9.13 7.17
N ALA A 198 15.24 10.13 7.44
CA ALA A 198 15.98 10.25 8.70
C ALA A 198 15.10 10.91 9.77
N LEU A 199 14.07 10.18 10.22
CA LEU A 199 12.99 10.72 11.06
C LEU A 199 13.03 10.23 12.51
N SER A 200 13.75 9.13 12.82
CA SER A 200 13.88 8.64 14.20
C SER A 200 14.72 9.60 15.04
N LYS A 201 14.14 10.13 16.09
CA LYS A 201 14.81 11.01 17.07
C LYS A 201 15.27 10.28 18.33
N GLU A 202 15.25 8.97 18.33
CA GLU A 202 15.61 8.12 19.46
C GLU A 202 17.05 8.37 19.95
N HIS A 203 17.99 8.56 18.99
CA HIS A 203 19.43 8.72 19.29
C HIS A 203 20.05 10.00 18.74
N ASP A 204 19.31 10.83 18.04
CA ASP A 204 19.84 12.08 17.43
C ASP A 204 18.67 13.05 17.18
N GLU A 205 18.72 14.25 17.75
CA GLU A 205 17.66 15.28 17.58
C GLU A 205 17.43 15.67 16.13
N LYS A 206 18.47 15.60 15.28
CA LYS A 206 18.37 15.85 13.83
C LYS A 206 17.75 14.70 13.06
N GLY A 207 17.45 13.59 13.76
CA GLY A 207 16.90 12.37 13.21
C GLY A 207 17.92 11.47 12.53
N LEU A 208 17.76 10.14 12.74
CA LEU A 208 18.47 9.07 12.05
C LEU A 208 17.50 8.27 11.21
N CYS A 209 17.98 7.70 10.11
CA CYS A 209 17.24 6.72 9.34
C CYS A 209 17.47 5.32 9.94
N MET A 210 16.41 4.58 10.21
CA MET A 210 16.49 3.23 10.78
C MET A 210 17.25 2.22 9.88
N ALA A 211 17.38 2.51 8.57
CA ALA A 211 18.20 1.71 7.65
C ALA A 211 19.66 2.17 7.59
N SER A 212 20.03 3.23 8.31
CA SER A 212 21.41 3.73 8.28
C SER A 212 22.32 2.88 9.16
N LYS A 213 23.60 2.73 8.75
CA LYS A 213 24.61 2.05 9.54
C LYS A 213 24.68 2.64 10.96
N LYS A 214 24.75 3.96 11.10
CA LYS A 214 24.82 4.63 12.42
C LYS A 214 23.67 4.21 13.35
N TYR A 215 22.44 4.12 12.84
CA TYR A 215 21.29 3.70 13.66
C TYR A 215 21.36 2.22 14.02
N GLN A 216 21.66 1.37 13.03
CA GLN A 216 21.71 -0.07 13.25
C GLN A 216 22.89 -0.46 14.18
N ASP A 217 24.05 0.17 14.07
CA ASP A 217 25.18 -0.04 14.99
C ASP A 217 24.75 0.24 16.45
N ILE A 218 24.13 1.40 16.71
CA ILE A 218 23.64 1.73 18.06
C ILE A 218 22.64 0.68 18.57
N LYS A 219 21.66 0.30 17.75
CA LYS A 219 20.64 -0.69 18.16
C LYS A 219 21.22 -2.09 18.37
N LEU A 220 22.23 -2.47 17.60
CA LEU A 220 22.92 -3.75 17.79
C LEU A 220 23.79 -3.74 19.05
N GLU A 221 24.45 -2.63 19.37
CA GLU A 221 25.18 -2.46 20.63
C GLU A 221 24.22 -2.54 21.84
N GLU A 222 23.07 -1.87 21.80
CA GLU A 222 22.04 -1.96 22.83
C GLU A 222 21.53 -3.41 23.01
N LEU A 223 21.30 -4.12 21.90
CA LEU A 223 20.85 -5.51 21.93
C LEU A 223 21.92 -6.46 22.52
N GLU A 224 23.19 -6.27 22.16
CA GLU A 224 24.29 -7.08 22.70
C GLU A 224 24.46 -6.85 24.23
N ALA A 225 24.21 -5.65 24.71
CA ALA A 225 24.27 -5.33 26.15
C ALA A 225 23.26 -6.14 27.00
N ILE A 226 22.10 -6.50 26.43
CA ILE A 226 21.05 -7.27 27.12
C ILE A 226 21.02 -8.76 26.71
N LYS A 227 21.98 -9.23 25.96
CA LYS A 227 22.01 -10.59 25.40
C LYS A 227 21.85 -11.70 26.44
N ASN A 228 22.45 -11.51 27.62
CA ASN A 228 22.35 -12.47 28.72
C ASN A 228 21.02 -12.40 29.51
N GLU A 229 20.17 -11.42 29.22
CA GLU A 229 18.88 -11.18 29.89
C GLU A 229 17.70 -11.74 29.09
N ILE A 230 17.92 -12.10 27.82
CA ILE A 230 16.89 -12.59 26.89
C ILE A 230 17.28 -13.96 26.30
N SER A 231 16.30 -14.68 25.77
CA SER A 231 16.59 -15.96 25.10
C SER A 231 17.32 -15.76 23.76
N GLU A 232 18.08 -16.77 23.35
CA GLU A 232 18.76 -16.80 22.03
C GLU A 232 17.76 -16.50 20.88
N THR A 233 16.57 -17.09 20.97
CA THR A 233 15.51 -16.89 19.96
C THR A 233 15.05 -15.43 19.91
N GLU A 234 14.88 -14.77 21.05
CA GLU A 234 14.52 -13.35 21.12
C GLU A 234 15.64 -12.44 20.63
N PHE A 235 16.88 -12.79 20.95
CA PHE A 235 18.07 -12.08 20.47
C PHE A 235 18.11 -12.10 18.93
N GLU A 236 18.05 -13.29 18.31
CA GLU A 236 18.12 -13.42 16.85
C GLU A 236 16.90 -12.75 16.16
N LYS A 237 15.69 -12.84 16.71
CA LYS A 237 14.52 -12.12 16.22
C LYS A 237 14.69 -10.60 16.27
N SER A 238 15.24 -10.08 17.37
CA SER A 238 15.49 -8.64 17.55
C SER A 238 16.60 -8.16 16.61
N LYS A 239 17.67 -8.92 16.45
CA LYS A 239 18.74 -8.65 15.49
C LYS A 239 18.20 -8.60 14.06
N ALA A 240 17.37 -9.56 13.66
CA ALA A 240 16.72 -9.56 12.36
C ALA A 240 15.84 -8.32 12.14
N LYS A 241 15.03 -7.92 13.13
CA LYS A 241 14.18 -6.70 13.07
C LYS A 241 15.01 -5.42 12.90
N ILE A 242 16.18 -5.32 13.53
CA ILE A 242 17.07 -4.16 13.40
C ILE A 242 17.68 -4.13 12.00
N THR A 243 18.20 -5.26 11.52
CA THR A 243 19.00 -5.35 10.29
C THR A 243 18.17 -5.46 9.00
N GLU A 244 16.88 -5.78 9.11
CA GLU A 244 16.00 -5.90 7.93
C GLU A 244 15.75 -4.57 7.18
N LYS A 245 15.90 -3.42 7.86
CA LYS A 245 15.61 -2.10 7.30
C LYS A 245 16.54 -1.77 6.13
N ALA A 246 15.96 -1.29 5.01
CA ALA A 246 16.69 -0.95 3.79
C ALA A 246 16.54 0.53 3.41
N CYS A 247 17.53 1.07 2.69
CA CYS A 247 17.49 2.45 2.20
C CYS A 247 16.52 2.59 1.01
N LEU A 248 15.29 3.01 1.25
CA LEU A 248 14.28 3.25 0.20
C LEU A 248 14.61 4.48 -0.67
N CYS A 249 15.23 5.53 -0.09
CA CYS A 249 15.53 6.78 -0.81
C CYS A 249 16.45 6.61 -2.02
N VAL A 250 17.32 5.61 -1.99
CA VAL A 250 18.24 5.26 -3.08
C VAL A 250 17.74 4.03 -3.81
N GLY A 251 17.34 2.99 -3.06
CA GLY A 251 16.95 1.70 -3.63
C GLY A 251 15.82 1.81 -4.65
N LEU A 252 14.79 2.62 -4.38
CA LEU A 252 13.63 2.79 -5.27
C LEU A 252 13.93 3.52 -6.59
N VAL A 253 15.04 4.27 -6.68
CA VAL A 253 15.41 4.98 -7.90
C VAL A 253 16.59 4.34 -8.63
N ASN A 254 17.27 3.37 -8.01
CA ASN A 254 18.47 2.76 -8.58
C ASN A 254 18.20 2.05 -9.91
N ALA A 255 17.05 1.41 -10.09
CA ALA A 255 16.69 0.77 -11.36
C ALA A 255 16.70 1.77 -12.52
N ALA A 256 16.12 2.97 -12.32
CA ALA A 256 16.10 4.01 -13.32
C ALA A 256 17.50 4.63 -13.55
N TYR A 257 18.32 4.77 -12.52
CA TYR A 257 19.68 5.27 -12.68
C TYR A 257 20.58 4.29 -13.43
N ILE A 258 20.46 3.00 -13.18
CA ILE A 258 21.20 1.95 -13.91
C ILE A 258 20.78 1.93 -15.38
N GLU A 259 19.48 1.96 -15.66
CA GLU A 259 18.95 1.99 -17.03
C GLU A 259 19.47 3.18 -17.84
N ASN A 260 19.78 4.30 -17.19
CA ASN A 260 20.24 5.51 -17.86
C ASN A 260 21.73 5.80 -17.65
N ASP A 261 22.54 4.84 -17.19
CA ASP A 261 23.98 4.98 -16.93
C ASP A 261 24.33 6.15 -15.97
N ILE A 262 23.41 6.50 -15.06
CA ILE A 262 23.60 7.57 -14.10
C ILE A 262 24.24 7.05 -12.82
N LYS A 263 25.48 7.42 -12.55
CA LYS A 263 26.19 7.04 -11.33
C LYS A 263 25.77 7.93 -10.15
N ILE A 264 25.35 7.32 -9.05
CA ILE A 264 24.96 8.03 -7.83
C ILE A 264 25.65 7.48 -6.59
N LYS A 265 25.73 8.33 -5.56
CA LYS A 265 26.19 7.89 -4.24
C LYS A 265 25.16 6.93 -3.62
N GLY A 266 25.61 5.74 -3.28
CA GLY A 266 24.75 4.69 -2.68
C GLY A 266 24.21 3.68 -3.69
N GLN A 267 24.61 3.74 -4.97
CA GLN A 267 24.21 2.75 -5.99
C GLN A 267 24.49 1.31 -5.55
N GLN A 268 25.59 1.08 -4.85
CA GLN A 268 25.97 -0.21 -4.30
C GLN A 268 25.00 -0.78 -3.23
N GLN A 269 23.97 -0.02 -2.83
CA GLN A 269 22.92 -0.54 -1.94
C GLN A 269 21.93 -1.45 -2.67
N GLY A 270 22.01 -1.51 -3.99
CA GLY A 270 21.12 -2.31 -4.83
C GLY A 270 19.76 -1.68 -5.08
N ILE A 271 18.92 -2.42 -5.77
CA ILE A 271 17.58 -2.00 -6.20
C ILE A 271 16.55 -2.51 -5.20
N VAL A 272 15.71 -1.61 -4.71
CA VAL A 272 14.44 -1.94 -4.04
C VAL A 272 13.32 -1.69 -5.03
N ILE A 273 12.42 -2.62 -5.16
CA ILE A 273 11.20 -2.48 -5.96
C ILE A 273 9.99 -2.85 -5.12
N CYS A 274 8.91 -2.12 -5.29
CA CYS A 274 7.71 -2.25 -4.45
C CYS A 274 6.43 -2.46 -5.28
N PRO A 275 6.34 -3.54 -6.05
CA PRO A 275 5.16 -3.82 -6.84
C PRO A 275 3.98 -4.19 -5.95
N GLY A 276 2.76 -3.85 -6.39
CA GLY A 276 1.57 -4.48 -5.84
C GLY A 276 1.52 -5.96 -6.23
N PRO A 277 0.96 -6.84 -5.36
CA PRO A 277 0.98 -8.30 -5.56
C PRO A 277 0.27 -8.78 -6.83
N ASN A 278 -0.58 -7.94 -7.43
CA ASN A 278 -1.24 -8.23 -8.71
C ASN A 278 -0.25 -8.37 -9.89
N LEU A 279 0.98 -7.87 -9.76
CA LEU A 279 2.01 -8.01 -10.80
C LEU A 279 2.36 -9.48 -11.08
N ALA A 280 2.18 -10.38 -10.11
CA ALA A 280 2.43 -11.82 -10.25
C ALA A 280 1.73 -12.49 -11.45
N TYR A 281 0.69 -11.85 -11.98
CA TYR A 281 -0.11 -12.38 -13.09
C TYR A 281 0.27 -11.81 -14.46
N PHE A 282 1.31 -10.96 -14.51
CA PHE A 282 1.89 -10.40 -15.73
C PHE A 282 3.29 -11.01 -15.90
N ASP A 283 3.42 -11.92 -16.87
CA ASP A 283 4.57 -12.83 -16.98
C ASP A 283 5.60 -12.44 -18.07
N LYS A 284 5.50 -11.23 -18.61
CA LYS A 284 6.37 -10.74 -19.70
C LYS A 284 6.36 -9.23 -19.80
N GLU A 285 7.36 -8.69 -20.50
CA GLU A 285 7.32 -7.29 -20.95
C GLU A 285 6.17 -7.07 -21.94
N ILE A 286 5.50 -5.93 -21.79
CA ILE A 286 4.30 -5.58 -22.55
C ILE A 286 4.53 -4.20 -23.17
N SER A 287 4.29 -4.04 -24.49
CA SER A 287 4.33 -2.71 -25.10
C SER A 287 3.22 -1.81 -24.56
N LEU A 288 3.46 -0.51 -24.51
CA LEU A 288 2.46 0.47 -24.06
C LEU A 288 1.15 0.31 -24.85
N ALA A 289 1.22 0.13 -26.16
CA ALA A 289 0.04 -0.07 -27.00
C ALA A 289 -0.78 -1.31 -26.58
N ASN A 290 -0.12 -2.43 -26.25
CA ASN A 290 -0.78 -3.64 -25.82
C ASN A 290 -1.34 -3.52 -24.38
N MET A 291 -0.64 -2.85 -23.49
CA MET A 291 -1.15 -2.56 -22.16
C MET A 291 -2.43 -1.69 -22.22
N VAL A 292 -2.45 -0.66 -23.06
CA VAL A 292 -3.66 0.15 -23.28
C VAL A 292 -4.81 -0.70 -23.85
N LYS A 293 -4.54 -1.58 -24.82
CA LYS A 293 -5.58 -2.49 -25.35
C LYS A 293 -6.11 -3.43 -24.26
N HIS A 294 -5.25 -3.91 -23.37
CA HIS A 294 -5.63 -4.77 -22.27
C HIS A 294 -6.54 -4.05 -21.26
N ILE A 295 -6.18 -2.83 -20.87
CA ILE A 295 -6.96 -2.01 -19.93
C ILE A 295 -8.38 -1.77 -20.46
N TYR A 296 -8.54 -1.55 -21.77
CA TYR A 296 -9.83 -1.28 -22.40
C TYR A 296 -10.48 -2.50 -23.07
N GLY A 297 -10.07 -3.73 -22.72
CA GLY A 297 -10.74 -4.96 -23.13
C GLY A 297 -10.53 -5.40 -24.59
N ASN A 298 -9.68 -4.68 -25.36
CA ASN A 298 -9.39 -5.03 -26.75
C ASN A 298 -8.33 -6.14 -26.89
N MET A 299 -7.73 -6.57 -25.80
CA MET A 299 -6.73 -7.64 -25.71
C MET A 299 -6.67 -8.12 -24.26
N ASN A 300 -6.31 -9.38 -24.05
CA ASN A 300 -5.88 -9.87 -22.74
C ASN A 300 -4.39 -10.24 -22.80
N VAL A 301 -3.57 -9.62 -21.96
CA VAL A 301 -2.12 -9.90 -21.85
C VAL A 301 -1.81 -10.88 -20.74
N MET A 302 -2.75 -11.15 -19.82
CA MET A 302 -2.59 -12.13 -18.76
C MET A 302 -2.91 -13.54 -19.26
N THR A 303 -2.13 -14.51 -18.83
CA THR A 303 -2.27 -15.90 -19.21
C THR A 303 -2.80 -16.80 -18.08
N ASP A 304 -2.71 -16.33 -16.83
CA ASP A 304 -3.15 -17.10 -15.66
C ASP A 304 -4.67 -16.99 -15.44
N ALA A 305 -5.39 -18.05 -15.80
CA ALA A 305 -6.83 -18.18 -15.58
C ALA A 305 -7.22 -18.35 -14.11
N ASN A 306 -6.24 -18.58 -13.22
CA ASN A 306 -6.50 -18.78 -11.78
C ASN A 306 -6.45 -17.48 -10.98
N ARG A 307 -6.10 -16.36 -11.59
CA ARG A 307 -6.07 -15.07 -10.91
C ARG A 307 -7.41 -14.83 -10.19
N PRO A 308 -7.39 -14.51 -8.89
CA PRO A 308 -8.61 -14.14 -8.18
C PRO A 308 -9.07 -12.75 -8.63
N ASN A 309 -10.38 -12.50 -8.51
CA ASN A 309 -10.94 -11.16 -8.65
C ASN A 309 -10.25 -10.18 -7.68
N VAL A 310 -10.13 -8.91 -8.09
CA VAL A 310 -9.41 -7.87 -7.31
C VAL A 310 -9.88 -7.74 -5.86
N LEU A 311 -11.20 -7.80 -5.61
CA LEU A 311 -11.78 -7.69 -4.27
C LEU A 311 -11.56 -8.97 -3.44
N VAL A 312 -11.60 -10.13 -4.10
CA VAL A 312 -11.32 -11.43 -3.47
C VAL A 312 -9.83 -11.57 -3.13
N LYS A 313 -8.94 -11.09 -4.00
CA LYS A 313 -7.50 -11.05 -3.71
C LYS A 313 -7.20 -10.19 -2.49
N GLU A 314 -7.82 -9.02 -2.40
CA GLU A 314 -7.69 -8.16 -1.24
C GLU A 314 -8.19 -8.84 0.03
N LEU A 315 -9.37 -9.47 0.01
CA LEU A 315 -9.90 -10.24 1.14
C LEU A 315 -8.92 -11.33 1.62
N LYS A 316 -8.37 -12.13 0.69
CA LYS A 316 -7.31 -13.13 0.99
C LYS A 316 -6.16 -12.49 1.77
N MET A 317 -5.68 -11.35 1.29
CA MET A 317 -4.55 -10.66 1.90
C MET A 317 -4.86 -10.14 3.31
N TYR A 318 -6.07 -9.63 3.54
CA TYR A 318 -6.48 -9.13 4.85
C TYR A 318 -6.66 -10.24 5.89
N VAL A 319 -7.21 -11.40 5.48
CA VAL A 319 -7.31 -12.59 6.35
C VAL A 319 -5.92 -13.08 6.73
N ALA A 320 -5.02 -13.20 5.76
CA ALA A 320 -3.63 -13.59 6.00
C ALA A 320 -2.89 -12.57 6.89
N TYR A 321 -3.11 -11.27 6.66
CA TYR A 321 -2.52 -10.21 7.47
C TYR A 321 -2.92 -10.31 8.94
N LEU A 322 -4.21 -10.48 9.26
CA LEU A 322 -4.68 -10.63 10.64
C LEU A 322 -4.07 -11.87 11.31
N ARG A 323 -4.03 -13.00 10.58
CA ARG A 323 -3.42 -14.25 11.09
C ARG A 323 -1.95 -14.05 11.44
N ASN A 324 -1.19 -13.43 10.54
CA ASN A 324 0.24 -13.18 10.74
C ASN A 324 0.48 -12.16 11.85
N GLU A 325 -0.31 -11.08 11.92
CA GLU A 325 -0.17 -10.08 12.99
C GLU A 325 -0.36 -10.69 14.38
N ILE A 326 -1.28 -11.63 14.53
CA ILE A 326 -1.50 -12.34 15.79
C ILE A 326 -0.36 -13.32 16.08
N SER A 327 0.05 -14.12 15.09
CA SER A 327 1.09 -15.15 15.27
C SER A 327 2.49 -14.57 15.54
N ASP A 328 2.80 -13.44 14.91
CA ASP A 328 4.13 -12.78 15.02
C ASP A 328 4.24 -11.86 16.23
N PHE A 329 3.14 -11.69 16.98
CA PHE A 329 3.12 -10.82 18.14
C PHE A 329 3.93 -11.44 19.28
N SER A 330 5.04 -10.81 19.63
CA SER A 330 6.06 -11.37 20.53
C SER A 330 6.16 -10.66 21.88
N THR A 331 5.29 -9.67 22.15
CA THR A 331 5.27 -8.94 23.41
C THR A 331 4.05 -9.34 24.25
N GLU A 332 4.01 -8.93 25.52
CA GLU A 332 2.85 -9.14 26.38
C GLU A 332 1.59 -8.51 25.74
N ILE A 333 0.53 -9.30 25.62
CA ILE A 333 -0.69 -8.91 24.90
C ILE A 333 -1.53 -8.00 25.79
N SER A 334 -1.71 -6.75 25.39
CA SER A 334 -2.55 -5.79 26.09
C SER A 334 -4.05 -5.92 25.74
N ALA A 335 -4.92 -5.49 26.63
CA ALA A 335 -6.37 -5.39 26.36
C ALA A 335 -6.67 -4.51 25.13
N GLY A 336 -5.87 -3.46 24.90
CA GLY A 336 -5.98 -2.60 23.73
C GLY A 336 -5.70 -3.34 22.42
N GLN A 337 -4.69 -4.22 22.41
CA GLN A 337 -4.35 -5.03 21.25
C GLN A 337 -5.43 -6.05 20.93
N ILE A 338 -5.97 -6.74 21.95
CA ILE A 338 -7.09 -7.67 21.77
C ILE A 338 -8.31 -6.95 21.19
N LYS A 339 -8.64 -5.77 21.70
CA LYS A 339 -9.74 -4.94 21.19
C LYS A 339 -9.53 -4.58 19.71
N LYS A 340 -8.30 -4.22 19.32
CA LYS A 340 -7.94 -3.90 17.94
C LYS A 340 -8.14 -5.09 17.02
N TRP A 341 -7.65 -6.28 17.38
CA TRP A 341 -7.83 -7.49 16.57
C TRP A 341 -9.29 -7.92 16.44
N ASN A 342 -10.09 -7.83 17.54
CA ASN A 342 -11.51 -8.09 17.49
C ASN A 342 -12.24 -7.12 16.55
N SER A 343 -11.94 -5.82 16.62
CA SER A 343 -12.50 -4.83 15.71
C SER A 343 -12.13 -5.13 14.26
N PHE A 344 -10.87 -5.46 14.00
CA PHE A 344 -10.39 -5.85 12.68
C PHE A 344 -11.14 -7.07 12.12
N LYS A 345 -11.27 -8.15 12.93
CA LYS A 345 -12.00 -9.36 12.55
C LYS A 345 -13.47 -9.07 12.26
N ASN A 346 -14.12 -8.23 13.07
CA ASN A 346 -15.50 -7.82 12.87
C ASN A 346 -15.68 -7.03 11.55
N ASN A 347 -14.79 -6.08 11.26
CA ASN A 347 -14.83 -5.30 10.04
C ASN A 347 -14.66 -6.20 8.79
N LEU A 348 -13.76 -7.19 8.85
CA LEU A 348 -13.64 -8.18 7.78
C LEU A 348 -14.92 -9.02 7.62
N THR A 349 -15.55 -9.42 8.72
CA THR A 349 -16.80 -10.19 8.68
C THR A 349 -17.92 -9.41 8.00
N GLU A 350 -18.06 -8.12 8.31
CA GLU A 350 -19.03 -7.25 7.63
C GLU A 350 -18.67 -7.03 6.15
N GLY A 351 -17.37 -6.87 5.85
CA GLY A 351 -16.90 -6.78 4.47
C GLY A 351 -17.17 -8.04 3.64
N ILE A 352 -17.03 -9.22 4.24
CA ILE A 352 -17.39 -10.51 3.60
C ILE A 352 -18.88 -10.56 3.28
N LYS A 353 -19.76 -10.19 4.21
CA LYS A 353 -21.21 -10.14 3.96
C LYS A 353 -21.52 -9.18 2.79
N TYR A 354 -20.90 -8.01 2.79
CA TYR A 354 -21.05 -7.06 1.68
C TYR A 354 -20.62 -7.68 0.34
N TYR A 355 -19.51 -8.42 0.29
CA TYR A 355 -19.07 -9.09 -0.94
C TYR A 355 -20.00 -10.23 -1.37
N GLN A 356 -20.55 -11.01 -0.43
CA GLN A 356 -21.55 -12.05 -0.74
C GLN A 356 -22.78 -11.43 -1.42
N ASP A 357 -23.30 -10.34 -0.87
CA ASP A 357 -24.45 -9.63 -1.45
C ASP A 357 -24.10 -9.00 -2.81
N LEU A 358 -22.96 -8.35 -2.91
CA LEU A 358 -22.48 -7.71 -4.12
C LEU A 358 -22.37 -8.70 -5.29
N PHE A 359 -21.65 -9.80 -5.11
CA PHE A 359 -21.45 -10.79 -6.17
C PHE A 359 -22.67 -11.68 -6.45
N SER A 360 -23.65 -11.69 -5.56
CA SER A 360 -24.95 -12.33 -5.85
C SER A 360 -25.81 -11.48 -6.80
N ASN A 361 -25.67 -10.16 -6.76
CA ASN A 361 -26.58 -9.24 -7.43
C ASN A 361 -25.97 -8.51 -8.63
N THR A 362 -24.63 -8.47 -8.77
CA THR A 362 -23.98 -7.75 -9.88
C THR A 362 -24.21 -8.42 -11.23
N GLU A 363 -24.31 -7.61 -12.30
CA GLU A 363 -24.34 -8.08 -13.69
C GLU A 363 -22.95 -8.46 -14.24
N PHE A 364 -21.88 -8.06 -13.55
CA PHE A 364 -20.50 -8.41 -13.87
C PHE A 364 -20.12 -9.80 -13.39
N PHE A 365 -19.02 -10.35 -13.91
CA PHE A 365 -18.40 -11.61 -13.48
C PHE A 365 -19.32 -12.82 -13.52
N LYS A 366 -20.27 -12.89 -14.45
CA LYS A 366 -21.28 -13.98 -14.52
C LYS A 366 -20.63 -15.34 -14.65
N GLU A 367 -19.60 -15.46 -15.49
CA GLU A 367 -18.88 -16.71 -15.71
C GLU A 367 -18.03 -17.15 -14.51
N GLU A 368 -17.49 -16.18 -13.75
CA GLU A 368 -16.63 -16.42 -12.59
C GLU A 368 -17.40 -16.42 -11.25
N ARG A 369 -18.67 -16.04 -11.24
CA ARG A 369 -19.48 -15.84 -10.01
C ARG A 369 -19.39 -17.01 -9.04
N ALA A 370 -19.58 -18.22 -9.52
CA ALA A 370 -19.52 -19.41 -8.66
C ALA A 370 -18.12 -19.61 -8.04
N LYS A 371 -17.04 -19.33 -8.80
CA LYS A 371 -15.67 -19.37 -8.31
C LYS A 371 -15.45 -18.29 -7.25
N ILE A 372 -15.90 -17.07 -7.50
CA ILE A 372 -15.80 -15.92 -6.60
C ILE A 372 -16.51 -16.21 -5.28
N GLN A 373 -17.76 -16.66 -5.32
CA GLN A 373 -18.55 -17.00 -4.12
C GLN A 373 -17.87 -18.09 -3.29
N LYS A 374 -17.39 -19.15 -3.94
CA LYS A 374 -16.66 -20.23 -3.25
C LYS A 374 -15.40 -19.73 -2.57
N GLN A 375 -14.67 -18.80 -3.20
CA GLN A 375 -13.47 -18.20 -2.59
C GLN A 375 -13.83 -17.32 -1.39
N ILE A 376 -14.90 -16.54 -1.47
CA ILE A 376 -15.39 -15.73 -0.34
C ILE A 376 -15.79 -16.62 0.84
N GLU A 377 -16.52 -17.72 0.59
CA GLU A 377 -16.87 -18.72 1.61
C GLU A 377 -15.62 -19.33 2.25
N GLN A 378 -14.62 -19.69 1.45
CA GLN A 378 -13.35 -20.21 1.95
C GLN A 378 -12.66 -19.21 2.90
N TYR A 379 -12.54 -17.95 2.51
CA TYR A 379 -11.89 -16.94 3.35
C TYR A 379 -12.72 -16.57 4.58
N GLN A 380 -14.04 -16.73 4.53
CA GLN A 380 -14.90 -16.64 5.71
C GLN A 380 -14.59 -17.76 6.72
N LEU A 381 -14.43 -18.99 6.25
CA LEU A 381 -14.03 -20.12 7.10
C LEU A 381 -12.65 -19.88 7.72
N GLU A 382 -11.68 -19.49 6.89
CA GLU A 382 -10.33 -19.17 7.35
C GLU A 382 -10.29 -18.02 8.38
N LEU A 383 -11.15 -17.01 8.23
CA LEU A 383 -11.29 -15.91 9.18
C LEU A 383 -11.89 -16.40 10.52
N ASN A 384 -12.86 -17.30 10.45
CA ASN A 384 -13.51 -17.87 11.66
C ASN A 384 -12.53 -18.69 12.49
N GLU A 385 -11.59 -19.41 11.84
CA GLU A 385 -10.54 -20.19 12.49
C GLU A 385 -9.46 -19.34 13.18
N ILE A 386 -9.37 -18.05 12.91
CA ILE A 386 -8.41 -17.16 13.59
C ILE A 386 -8.89 -16.95 15.03
N GLU A 387 -8.19 -17.55 15.97
CA GLU A 387 -8.41 -17.34 17.40
C GLU A 387 -7.71 -16.06 17.88
N ILE A 388 -8.44 -15.19 18.54
CA ILE A 388 -7.88 -13.99 19.18
C ILE A 388 -7.59 -14.34 20.64
N PRO A 389 -6.34 -14.16 21.09
CA PRO A 389 -5.98 -14.46 22.48
C PRO A 389 -6.87 -13.72 23.49
N THR A 390 -7.18 -14.36 24.59
CA THR A 390 -7.86 -13.75 25.73
C THR A 390 -6.86 -13.40 26.82
N LEU A 391 -7.11 -12.32 27.56
CA LEU A 391 -6.29 -12.02 28.73
C LEU A 391 -6.50 -13.15 29.76
N VAL A 392 -5.43 -13.85 30.07
CA VAL A 392 -5.44 -14.71 31.26
C VAL A 392 -5.28 -13.74 32.42
N LEU A 393 -6.37 -13.52 33.18
CA LEU A 393 -6.29 -12.83 34.45
C LEU A 393 -5.44 -13.70 35.39
N ALA A 394 -4.21 -13.21 35.64
CA ALA A 394 -3.32 -13.83 36.64
C ALA A 394 -3.81 -13.57 38.05
#